data_7b81c61b2e4a94ac907f1ba17da0fe87
#
_entry.id   7b81c61b2e4a94ac907f1ba17da0fe87
#
_cell.length_a   1.000
_cell.length_b   1.000
_cell.length_c   1.000
_cell.angle_alpha   90.00
_cell.angle_beta   90.00
_cell.angle_gamma   90.00
#
_symmetry.space_group_name_H-M   'P 1'
#
loop_
_entity.id
_entity.type
_entity.pdbx_description
1 polymer ?
#
loop_
_entity_poly.entity_id
_entity_poly.type
_entity_poly.pdbx_seq_one_letter_code
_entity_poly.pdbx_strand_id
1 'polypeptide(L)'
;KGSIVALVTPFHEDGSVNFNKLKEILEWHVENGTDGILVLGTTGESSTMTHEEDDAVVECTLQIIKGRIPVIVGSGSNCTETAVEKSKKYADMGADALLVISPYYNKANAQGMIAHFTAVADAVDKPIILYNVPGRTGCSISEEAVKVLSKHANICGIKEASGNIAYAAGIARYLNDDFVMLSRSKSTRLNSS
;
A
#
# COMPACT_ATOMS: atom_id res chain seq x y z
N LYS A 1 14.01 5.02 3.41
CA LYS A 1 13.95 6.42 2.90
C LYS A 1 14.17 6.36 1.41
N GLY A 2 13.37 7.10 0.61
CA GLY A 2 13.55 7.10 -0.83
C GLY A 2 12.24 7.39 -1.57
N SER A 3 12.28 7.24 -2.88
CA SER A 3 11.15 7.41 -3.79
C SER A 3 10.52 6.06 -4.10
N ILE A 4 9.31 5.82 -3.58
CA ILE A 4 8.52 4.64 -3.87
C ILE A 4 7.42 5.04 -4.85
N VAL A 5 7.41 4.44 -6.03
CA VAL A 5 6.45 4.76 -7.07
C VAL A 5 5.19 3.90 -6.93
N ALA A 6 4.04 4.56 -6.79
CA ALA A 6 2.76 3.89 -6.98
C ALA A 6 2.54 3.71 -8.50
N LEU A 7 2.83 2.54 -8.98
CA LEU A 7 2.88 2.23 -10.41
C LEU A 7 1.48 2.18 -11.02
N VAL A 8 1.37 2.66 -12.24
CA VAL A 8 0.18 2.46 -13.08
C VAL A 8 0.16 1.03 -13.62
N THR A 9 -1.01 0.47 -13.84
CA THR A 9 -1.18 -0.74 -14.64
C THR A 9 -1.53 -0.32 -16.07
N PRO A 10 -0.68 -0.58 -17.05
CA PRO A 10 -1.01 -0.25 -18.45
C PRO A 10 -1.99 -1.27 -19.01
N PHE A 11 -2.96 -0.79 -19.80
CA PHE A 11 -3.97 -1.61 -20.44
C PHE A 11 -3.89 -1.46 -21.97
N HIS A 12 -4.37 -2.46 -22.67
CA HIS A 12 -4.67 -2.40 -24.08
C HIS A 12 -6.01 -1.67 -24.33
N GLU A 13 -6.33 -1.34 -25.56
CA GLU A 13 -7.60 -0.69 -25.93
C GLU A 13 -8.83 -1.56 -25.63
N ASP A 14 -8.66 -2.88 -25.58
CA ASP A 14 -9.70 -3.84 -25.24
C ASP A 14 -9.90 -4.00 -23.71
N GLY A 15 -9.11 -3.29 -22.88
CA GLY A 15 -9.15 -3.30 -21.44
C GLY A 15 -8.30 -4.39 -20.78
N SER A 16 -7.67 -5.28 -21.52
CA SER A 16 -6.74 -6.28 -20.96
C SER A 16 -5.41 -5.67 -20.51
N VAL A 17 -4.76 -6.27 -19.51
CA VAL A 17 -3.47 -5.78 -18.99
C VAL A 17 -2.37 -5.90 -20.04
N ASN A 18 -1.67 -4.79 -20.31
CA ASN A 18 -0.53 -4.75 -21.24
C ASN A 18 0.78 -5.11 -20.52
N PHE A 19 1.06 -6.39 -20.38
CA PHE A 19 2.25 -6.89 -19.70
C PHE A 19 3.56 -6.47 -20.37
N ASN A 20 3.59 -6.27 -21.70
CA ASN A 20 4.78 -5.80 -22.37
C ASN A 20 5.11 -4.36 -21.94
N LYS A 21 4.11 -3.51 -21.88
CA LYS A 21 4.29 -2.13 -21.41
C LYS A 21 4.59 -2.07 -19.91
N LEU A 22 4.01 -2.96 -19.11
CA LEU A 22 4.33 -3.07 -17.68
C LEU A 22 5.83 -3.40 -17.48
N LYS A 23 6.37 -4.36 -18.25
CA LYS A 23 7.80 -4.71 -18.22
C LYS A 23 8.69 -3.50 -18.56
N GLU A 24 8.38 -2.78 -19.65
CA GLU A 24 9.13 -1.58 -20.03
C GLU A 24 9.16 -0.53 -18.92
N ILE A 25 8.01 -0.27 -18.28
CA ILE A 25 7.89 0.72 -17.22
C ILE A 25 8.68 0.28 -15.98
N LEU A 26 8.62 -1.00 -15.60
CA LEU A 26 9.35 -1.56 -14.48
C LEU A 26 10.87 -1.44 -14.68
N GLU A 27 11.36 -1.84 -15.86
CA GLU A 27 12.79 -1.70 -16.20
C GLU A 27 13.22 -0.23 -16.19
N TRP A 28 12.42 0.65 -16.78
CA TRP A 28 12.70 2.08 -16.79
C TRP A 28 12.86 2.64 -15.35
N HIS A 29 12.01 2.23 -14.40
CA HIS A 29 12.11 2.67 -13.01
C HIS A 29 13.39 2.17 -12.33
N VAL A 30 13.77 0.92 -12.56
CA VAL A 30 15.01 0.36 -12.02
C VAL A 30 16.23 1.12 -12.59
N GLU A 31 16.29 1.34 -13.90
CA GLU A 31 17.36 2.04 -14.57
C GLU A 31 17.48 3.51 -14.15
N ASN A 32 16.38 4.15 -13.77
CA ASN A 32 16.36 5.55 -13.36
C ASN A 32 16.40 5.75 -11.83
N GLY A 33 16.79 4.72 -11.07
CA GLY A 33 17.13 4.85 -9.65
C GLY A 33 15.92 5.03 -8.73
N THR A 34 14.75 4.46 -9.11
CA THR A 34 13.61 4.38 -8.20
C THR A 34 13.94 3.45 -7.03
N ASP A 35 13.68 3.86 -5.79
CA ASP A 35 14.04 3.10 -4.59
C ASP A 35 13.08 1.96 -4.25
N GLY A 36 11.87 1.94 -4.84
CA GLY A 36 10.90 0.87 -4.64
C GLY A 36 9.67 1.03 -5.51
N ILE A 37 8.97 -0.07 -5.77
CA ILE A 37 7.74 -0.11 -6.58
C ILE A 37 6.57 -0.53 -5.70
N LEU A 38 5.44 0.16 -5.83
CA LEU A 38 4.17 -0.23 -5.27
C LEU A 38 3.20 -0.57 -6.40
N VAL A 39 2.82 -1.84 -6.50
CA VAL A 39 1.78 -2.31 -7.43
C VAL A 39 0.47 -2.55 -6.70
N LEU A 40 -0.63 -2.66 -7.45
CA LEU A 40 -1.98 -2.85 -6.93
C LEU A 40 -2.43 -1.78 -5.91
N GLY A 41 -1.78 -0.61 -5.94
CA GLY A 41 -2.31 0.56 -5.24
C GLY A 41 -3.46 1.18 -6.04
N THR A 42 -4.06 2.25 -5.51
CA THR A 42 -5.14 2.99 -6.20
C THR A 42 -4.73 3.47 -7.60
N THR A 43 -3.47 3.87 -7.78
CA THR A 43 -2.93 4.29 -9.09
C THR A 43 -2.81 3.12 -10.06
N GLY A 44 -2.64 1.91 -9.57
CA GLY A 44 -2.58 0.68 -10.36
C GLY A 44 -3.95 0.09 -10.70
N GLU A 45 -5.05 0.75 -10.31
CA GLU A 45 -6.43 0.41 -10.68
C GLU A 45 -6.88 -1.02 -10.30
N SER A 46 -6.28 -1.62 -9.24
CA SER A 46 -6.62 -2.97 -8.76
C SER A 46 -8.12 -3.17 -8.50
N SER A 47 -8.86 -2.11 -8.12
CA SER A 47 -10.30 -2.20 -7.88
C SER A 47 -11.15 -2.46 -9.12
N THR A 48 -10.58 -2.34 -10.31
CA THR A 48 -11.26 -2.56 -11.61
C THR A 48 -10.71 -3.77 -12.37
N MET A 49 -9.71 -4.44 -11.80
CA MET A 49 -9.14 -5.70 -12.31
C MET A 49 -9.79 -6.91 -11.65
N THR A 50 -9.73 -8.05 -12.30
CA THR A 50 -10.06 -9.34 -11.70
C THR A 50 -8.94 -9.79 -10.74
N HIS A 51 -9.21 -10.75 -9.89
CA HIS A 51 -8.18 -11.30 -8.99
C HIS A 51 -7.06 -12.01 -9.76
N GLU A 52 -7.38 -12.64 -10.88
CA GLU A 52 -6.42 -13.28 -11.77
C GLU A 52 -5.49 -12.25 -12.42
N GLU A 53 -6.02 -11.08 -12.82
CA GLU A 53 -5.22 -9.98 -13.34
C GLU A 53 -4.34 -9.35 -12.26
N ASP A 54 -4.86 -9.14 -11.05
CA ASP A 54 -4.07 -8.69 -9.89
C ASP A 54 -2.87 -9.63 -9.67
N ASP A 55 -3.12 -10.93 -9.62
CA ASP A 55 -2.09 -11.95 -9.41
C ASP A 55 -1.03 -11.95 -10.52
N ALA A 56 -1.46 -11.88 -11.77
CA ALA A 56 -0.56 -11.85 -12.92
C ALA A 56 0.30 -10.56 -12.94
N VAL A 57 -0.23 -9.42 -12.50
CA VAL A 57 0.54 -8.17 -12.35
C VAL A 57 1.59 -8.32 -11.27
N VAL A 58 1.26 -8.93 -10.11
CA VAL A 58 2.23 -9.17 -9.04
C VAL A 58 3.32 -10.12 -9.52
N GLU A 59 2.97 -11.25 -10.11
CA GLU A 59 3.91 -12.23 -10.63
C GLU A 59 4.88 -11.62 -11.65
N CYS A 60 4.32 -10.92 -12.65
CA CYS A 60 5.12 -10.22 -13.67
C CYS A 60 6.08 -9.22 -13.02
N THR A 61 5.61 -8.44 -12.05
CA THR A 61 6.44 -7.42 -11.36
C THR A 61 7.60 -8.09 -10.63
N LEU A 62 7.34 -9.13 -9.83
CA LEU A 62 8.36 -9.84 -9.08
C LEU A 62 9.38 -10.51 -9.99
N GLN A 63 8.93 -11.11 -11.10
CA GLN A 63 9.80 -11.74 -12.11
C GLN A 63 10.72 -10.73 -12.81
N ILE A 64 10.24 -9.51 -13.04
CA ILE A 64 11.05 -8.46 -13.70
C ILE A 64 12.00 -7.81 -12.70
N ILE A 65 11.51 -7.43 -11.53
CA ILE A 65 12.32 -6.72 -10.52
C ILE A 65 13.43 -7.63 -9.96
N LYS A 66 13.14 -8.90 -9.70
CA LYS A 66 14.12 -9.91 -9.24
C LYS A 66 14.97 -9.45 -8.04
N GLY A 67 14.36 -8.77 -7.08
CA GLY A 67 15.04 -8.28 -5.89
C GLY A 67 15.98 -7.08 -6.10
N ARG A 68 16.02 -6.47 -7.28
CA ARG A 68 16.85 -5.27 -7.54
C ARG A 68 16.43 -4.05 -6.72
N ILE A 69 15.13 -3.92 -6.49
CA ILE A 69 14.50 -2.92 -5.61
C ILE A 69 13.29 -3.54 -4.90
N PRO A 70 12.88 -3.06 -3.72
CA PRO A 70 11.72 -3.58 -3.02
C PRO A 70 10.42 -3.45 -3.80
N VAL A 71 9.58 -4.51 -3.75
CA VAL A 71 8.24 -4.54 -4.30
C VAL A 71 7.21 -4.57 -3.18
N ILE A 72 6.40 -3.52 -3.11
CA ILE A 72 5.27 -3.40 -2.19
C ILE A 72 4.00 -3.75 -2.95
N VAL A 73 3.12 -4.55 -2.37
CA VAL A 73 1.87 -4.97 -3.02
C VAL A 73 0.66 -4.49 -2.24
N GLY A 74 -0.31 -3.89 -2.92
CA GLY A 74 -1.60 -3.54 -2.34
C GLY A 74 -2.44 -4.79 -2.10
N SER A 75 -2.74 -5.12 -0.83
CA SER A 75 -3.50 -6.31 -0.44
C SER A 75 -4.77 -6.01 0.37
N GLY A 76 -5.04 -4.73 0.65
CA GLY A 76 -6.17 -4.32 1.48
C GLY A 76 -7.54 -4.57 0.84
N SER A 77 -8.52 -4.80 1.70
CA SER A 77 -9.94 -4.95 1.37
C SER A 77 -10.79 -4.39 2.51
N ASN A 78 -12.05 -4.08 2.27
CA ASN A 78 -13.01 -3.76 3.33
C ASN A 78 -13.54 -5.00 4.06
N CYS A 79 -13.29 -6.19 3.55
CA CYS A 79 -13.49 -7.47 4.21
C CYS A 79 -12.18 -7.94 4.83
N THR A 80 -12.15 -8.18 6.14
CA THR A 80 -10.95 -8.58 6.85
C THR A 80 -10.41 -9.92 6.36
N GLU A 81 -11.27 -10.90 6.14
CA GLU A 81 -10.90 -12.22 5.64
C GLU A 81 -10.22 -12.11 4.27
N THR A 82 -10.82 -11.38 3.33
CA THR A 82 -10.24 -11.14 1.99
C THR A 82 -8.89 -10.41 2.09
N ALA A 83 -8.75 -9.43 2.99
CA ALA A 83 -7.48 -8.74 3.19
C ALA A 83 -6.39 -9.69 3.74
N VAL A 84 -6.74 -10.59 4.64
CA VAL A 84 -5.84 -11.63 5.17
C VAL A 84 -5.42 -12.59 4.06
N GLU A 85 -6.37 -13.12 3.29
CA GLU A 85 -6.11 -14.06 2.19
C GLU A 85 -5.20 -13.44 1.12
N LYS A 86 -5.52 -12.23 0.64
CA LYS A 86 -4.68 -11.51 -0.34
C LYS A 86 -3.29 -11.23 0.23
N SER A 87 -3.19 -10.85 1.50
CA SER A 87 -1.91 -10.56 2.14
C SER A 87 -1.02 -11.80 2.26
N LYS A 88 -1.58 -12.95 2.67
CA LYS A 88 -0.87 -14.23 2.67
C LYS A 88 -0.38 -14.59 1.28
N LYS A 89 -1.28 -14.56 0.29
CA LYS A 89 -0.96 -14.90 -1.09
C LYS A 89 0.22 -14.07 -1.63
N TYR A 90 0.18 -12.75 -1.48
CA TYR A 90 1.23 -11.89 -2.00
C TYR A 90 2.53 -11.98 -1.19
N ALA A 91 2.46 -12.25 0.11
CA ALA A 91 3.63 -12.58 0.92
C ALA A 91 4.31 -13.86 0.43
N ASP A 92 3.53 -14.92 0.17
CA ASP A 92 4.02 -16.22 -0.35
C ASP A 92 4.58 -16.07 -1.78
N MET A 93 4.03 -15.20 -2.61
CA MET A 93 4.57 -14.87 -3.95
C MET A 93 5.92 -14.14 -3.89
N GLY A 94 6.30 -13.58 -2.75
CA GLY A 94 7.60 -12.92 -2.54
C GLY A 94 7.57 -11.39 -2.49
N ALA A 95 6.41 -10.77 -2.22
CA ALA A 95 6.37 -9.33 -1.93
C ALA A 95 7.28 -8.97 -0.75
N ASP A 96 7.96 -7.84 -0.81
CA ASP A 96 8.84 -7.35 0.27
C ASP A 96 8.06 -6.67 1.39
N ALA A 97 6.94 -6.05 1.08
CA ALA A 97 5.99 -5.45 2.02
C ALA A 97 4.59 -5.38 1.43
N LEU A 98 3.61 -5.16 2.29
CA LEU A 98 2.20 -5.06 1.90
C LEU A 98 1.61 -3.70 2.27
N LEU A 99 0.84 -3.11 1.35
CA LEU A 99 0.09 -1.88 1.60
C LEU A 99 -1.37 -2.23 1.84
N VAL A 100 -1.85 -1.99 3.06
CA VAL A 100 -3.23 -2.32 3.46
C VAL A 100 -4.03 -1.04 3.65
N ILE A 101 -5.01 -0.82 2.77
CA ILE A 101 -5.93 0.32 2.85
C ILE A 101 -6.91 0.13 4.02
N SER A 102 -7.31 1.23 4.66
CA SER A 102 -8.37 1.19 5.67
C SER A 102 -9.66 0.62 5.09
N PRO A 103 -10.45 -0.17 5.86
CA PRO A 103 -11.72 -0.70 5.39
C PRO A 103 -12.62 0.45 4.89
N TYR A 104 -12.87 0.47 3.60
CA TYR A 104 -13.70 1.47 2.93
C TYR A 104 -15.18 1.06 2.98
N TYR A 105 -16.08 2.02 2.81
CA TYR A 105 -17.52 1.83 2.79
C TYR A 105 -18.13 1.49 4.18
N ASN A 106 -17.57 0.53 4.92
CA ASN A 106 -18.09 0.00 6.19
C ASN A 106 -18.05 1.00 7.35
N LYS A 107 -17.24 2.06 7.26
CA LYS A 107 -17.05 3.09 8.30
C LYS A 107 -16.71 2.50 9.67
N ALA A 108 -15.72 1.61 9.71
CA ALA A 108 -15.25 0.99 10.94
C ALA A 108 -14.83 2.05 11.97
N ASN A 109 -15.18 1.85 13.24
CA ASN A 109 -14.69 2.67 14.34
C ASN A 109 -13.22 2.33 14.69
N ALA A 110 -12.62 3.03 15.67
CA ALA A 110 -11.22 2.83 16.04
C ALA A 110 -10.91 1.37 16.41
N GLN A 111 -11.77 0.72 17.19
CA GLN A 111 -11.58 -0.67 17.61
C GLN A 111 -11.68 -1.65 16.43
N GLY A 112 -12.62 -1.43 15.53
CA GLY A 112 -12.75 -2.21 14.30
C GLY A 112 -11.55 -2.04 13.38
N MET A 113 -11.01 -0.81 13.25
CA MET A 113 -9.77 -0.54 12.51
C MET A 113 -8.58 -1.29 13.13
N ILE A 114 -8.41 -1.23 14.45
CA ILE A 114 -7.34 -1.93 15.17
C ILE A 114 -7.46 -3.42 14.92
N ALA A 115 -8.65 -4.01 15.13
CA ALA A 115 -8.88 -5.44 14.94
C ALA A 115 -8.58 -5.89 13.50
N HIS A 116 -9.05 -5.12 12.51
CA HIS A 116 -8.82 -5.40 11.09
C HIS A 116 -7.32 -5.45 10.74
N PHE A 117 -6.58 -4.39 11.07
CA PHE A 117 -5.16 -4.31 10.73
C PHE A 117 -4.31 -5.31 11.52
N THR A 118 -4.66 -5.55 12.80
CA THR A 118 -3.99 -6.58 13.61
C THR A 118 -4.19 -7.97 13.00
N ALA A 119 -5.41 -8.32 12.60
CA ALA A 119 -5.68 -9.61 11.96
C ALA A 119 -4.86 -9.82 10.68
N VAL A 120 -4.69 -8.78 9.86
CA VAL A 120 -3.84 -8.86 8.67
C VAL A 120 -2.37 -8.99 9.05
N ALA A 121 -1.89 -8.19 10.01
CA ALA A 121 -0.49 -8.17 10.41
C ALA A 121 -0.05 -9.46 11.12
N ASP A 122 -0.94 -10.07 11.90
CA ASP A 122 -0.70 -11.37 12.57
C ASP A 122 -0.67 -12.55 11.59
N ALA A 123 -1.28 -12.38 10.41
CA ALA A 123 -1.44 -13.46 9.45
C ALA A 123 -0.23 -13.67 8.52
N VAL A 124 0.72 -12.72 8.50
CA VAL A 124 1.86 -12.71 7.57
C VAL A 124 3.16 -12.33 8.29
N ASP A 125 4.30 -12.70 7.72
CA ASP A 125 5.64 -12.32 8.21
C ASP A 125 6.22 -11.10 7.48
N LYS A 126 5.49 -10.54 6.51
CA LYS A 126 5.93 -9.38 5.73
C LYS A 126 5.50 -8.06 6.35
N PRO A 127 6.34 -7.01 6.30
CA PRO A 127 6.00 -5.71 6.84
C PRO A 127 4.72 -5.13 6.26
N ILE A 128 3.83 -4.65 7.12
CA ILE A 128 2.57 -4.00 6.75
C ILE A 128 2.73 -2.47 6.81
N ILE A 129 2.29 -1.81 5.76
CA ILE A 129 2.13 -0.35 5.70
C ILE A 129 0.64 -0.03 5.70
N LEU A 130 0.19 0.67 6.73
CA LEU A 130 -1.19 1.17 6.80
C LEU A 130 -1.41 2.21 5.70
N TYR A 131 -2.59 2.22 5.05
CA TYR A 131 -2.89 3.25 4.06
C TYR A 131 -4.13 4.05 4.45
N ASN A 132 -3.90 5.34 4.79
CA ASN A 132 -4.93 6.30 5.17
C ASN A 132 -5.24 7.24 3.99
N VAL A 133 -6.43 7.11 3.40
CA VAL A 133 -6.87 7.91 2.25
C VAL A 133 -8.37 8.24 2.35
N PRO A 134 -8.78 9.05 3.35
CA PRO A 134 -10.19 9.27 3.67
C PRO A 134 -11.03 9.84 2.53
N GLY A 135 -10.42 10.58 1.60
CA GLY A 135 -11.10 11.05 0.40
C GLY A 135 -11.59 9.95 -0.56
N ARG A 136 -11.10 8.71 -0.38
CA ARG A 136 -11.54 7.54 -1.16
C ARG A 136 -12.27 6.50 -0.32
N THR A 137 -11.87 6.33 0.94
CA THR A 137 -12.44 5.31 1.83
C THR A 137 -13.68 5.79 2.60
N GLY A 138 -13.87 7.11 2.71
CA GLY A 138 -14.92 7.71 3.52
C GLY A 138 -14.66 7.62 5.03
N CYS A 139 -13.48 7.18 5.45
CA CYS A 139 -13.07 7.08 6.86
C CYS A 139 -11.56 7.30 7.00
N SER A 140 -11.14 7.78 8.17
CA SER A 140 -9.73 7.92 8.56
C SER A 140 -9.33 6.87 9.57
N ILE A 141 -8.08 6.44 9.53
CA ILE A 141 -7.47 5.71 10.64
C ILE A 141 -7.28 6.74 11.76
N SER A 142 -7.97 6.57 12.89
CA SER A 142 -7.89 7.54 13.99
C SER A 142 -6.50 7.59 14.62
N GLU A 143 -6.13 8.72 15.28
CA GLU A 143 -4.87 8.81 16.02
C GLU A 143 -4.76 7.72 17.10
N GLU A 144 -5.89 7.36 17.73
CA GLU A 144 -5.98 6.27 18.71
C GLU A 144 -5.59 4.92 18.06
N ALA A 145 -6.11 4.64 16.86
CA ALA A 145 -5.77 3.41 16.16
C ALA A 145 -4.29 3.39 15.74
N VAL A 146 -3.76 4.51 15.22
CA VAL A 146 -2.32 4.62 14.90
C VAL A 146 -1.46 4.40 16.13
N LYS A 147 -1.82 4.98 17.30
CA LYS A 147 -1.10 4.79 18.58
C LYS A 147 -0.97 3.32 18.99
N VAL A 148 -2.01 2.53 18.74
CA VAL A 148 -1.99 1.10 19.06
C VAL A 148 -1.22 0.33 18.00
N LEU A 149 -1.56 0.53 16.72
CA LEU A 149 -1.00 -0.20 15.58
C LEU A 149 0.50 0.07 15.37
N SER A 150 0.99 1.27 15.68
CA SER A 150 2.42 1.60 15.61
C SER A 150 3.31 0.80 16.56
N LYS A 151 2.73 0.06 17.51
CA LYS A 151 3.44 -0.81 18.44
C LYS A 151 3.46 -2.27 18.01
N HIS A 152 2.75 -2.60 16.94
CA HIS A 152 2.70 -3.95 16.42
C HIS A 152 4.00 -4.27 15.67
N ALA A 153 4.65 -5.37 16.01
CA ALA A 153 5.97 -5.72 15.48
C ALA A 153 6.03 -5.83 13.95
N ASN A 154 4.91 -6.17 13.31
CA ASN A 154 4.82 -6.36 11.86
C ASN A 154 4.16 -5.17 11.11
N ILE A 155 3.89 -4.06 11.79
CA ILE A 155 3.38 -2.83 11.14
C ILE A 155 4.49 -1.79 11.14
N CYS A 156 5.10 -1.56 9.97
CA CYS A 156 6.30 -0.75 9.82
C CYS A 156 6.04 0.71 9.42
N GLY A 157 4.79 1.11 9.20
CA GLY A 157 4.51 2.49 8.83
C GLY A 157 3.09 2.77 8.39
N ILE A 158 2.89 4.03 8.03
CA ILE A 158 1.63 4.54 7.49
C ILE A 158 1.88 5.37 6.24
N LYS A 159 1.17 5.08 5.15
CA LYS A 159 1.06 5.96 3.98
C LYS A 159 -0.08 6.94 4.23
N GLU A 160 0.29 8.19 4.52
CA GLU A 160 -0.66 9.27 4.79
C GLU A 160 -1.02 10.00 3.49
N ALA A 161 -2.28 10.00 3.14
CA ALA A 161 -2.80 10.61 1.91
C ALA A 161 -4.10 11.40 2.11
N SER A 162 -4.38 11.85 3.35
CA SER A 162 -5.57 12.67 3.63
C SER A 162 -5.44 14.10 3.15
N GLY A 163 -4.20 14.62 3.02
CA GLY A 163 -3.95 16.05 2.83
C GLY A 163 -4.17 16.90 4.10
N ASN A 164 -4.42 16.27 5.25
CA ASN A 164 -4.65 16.95 6.53
C ASN A 164 -3.35 17.04 7.33
N ILE A 165 -2.70 18.20 7.29
CA ILE A 165 -1.43 18.48 7.99
C ILE A 165 -1.59 18.33 9.51
N ALA A 166 -2.73 18.77 10.08
CA ALA A 166 -2.98 18.66 11.52
C ALA A 166 -3.02 17.19 11.96
N TYR A 167 -3.69 16.34 11.18
CA TYR A 167 -3.69 14.89 11.43
C TYR A 167 -2.28 14.29 11.31
N ALA A 168 -1.55 14.63 10.24
CA ALA A 168 -0.18 14.15 10.05
C ALA A 168 0.74 14.57 11.21
N ALA A 169 0.63 15.81 11.68
CA ALA A 169 1.35 16.30 12.86
C ALA A 169 0.92 15.55 14.14
N GLY A 170 -0.37 15.24 14.28
CA GLY A 170 -0.91 14.48 15.41
C GLY A 170 -0.31 13.08 15.52
N ILE A 171 -0.21 12.35 14.42
CA ILE A 171 0.36 10.99 14.40
C ILE A 171 1.89 10.97 14.38
N ALA A 172 2.56 12.08 14.06
CA ALA A 172 4.03 12.15 13.99
C ALA A 172 4.71 11.77 15.33
N ARG A 173 4.02 11.96 16.46
CA ARG A 173 4.50 11.54 17.80
C ARG A 173 4.69 10.03 17.97
N TYR A 174 4.11 9.22 17.08
CA TYR A 174 4.21 7.75 17.11
C TYR A 174 5.27 7.22 16.15
N LEU A 175 5.88 8.09 15.34
CA LEU A 175 6.95 7.71 14.42
C LEU A 175 8.25 7.42 15.18
N ASN A 176 8.95 6.40 14.72
CA ASN A 176 10.25 6.00 15.23
C ASN A 176 11.02 5.27 14.10
N ASP A 177 12.12 4.60 14.43
CA ASP A 177 12.94 3.88 13.42
C ASP A 177 12.19 2.67 12.83
N ASP A 178 11.26 2.08 13.56
CA ASP A 178 10.49 0.89 13.15
C ASP A 178 9.12 1.24 12.55
N PHE A 179 8.59 2.44 12.80
CA PHE A 179 7.30 2.91 12.28
C PHE A 179 7.45 4.26 11.60
N VAL A 180 7.40 4.27 10.29
CA VAL A 180 7.65 5.47 9.46
C VAL A 180 6.37 6.01 8.80
N MET A 181 6.37 7.30 8.43
CA MET A 181 5.31 7.89 7.62
C MET A 181 5.79 8.10 6.19
N LEU A 182 5.02 7.55 5.24
CA LEU A 182 5.15 7.81 3.81
C LEU A 182 4.08 8.81 3.38
N SER A 183 4.44 9.77 2.54
CA SER A 183 3.51 10.78 2.06
C SER A 183 3.26 10.65 0.56
N ARG A 184 2.03 10.95 0.14
CA ARG A 184 1.71 11.11 -1.28
C ARG A 184 2.28 12.44 -1.79
N SER A 185 3.08 12.42 -2.84
CA SER A 185 3.83 13.58 -3.36
C SER A 185 2.99 14.82 -3.71
N LYS A 186 1.70 14.66 -4.03
CA LYS A 186 0.82 15.79 -4.34
C LYS A 186 0.31 16.57 -3.14
N SER A 187 0.32 15.98 -1.94
CA SER A 187 -0.19 16.63 -0.73
C SER A 187 0.86 17.42 0.04
N THR A 188 2.14 17.13 -0.17
CA THR A 188 3.26 17.79 0.54
C THR A 188 3.96 18.87 -0.26
N ARG A 189 3.92 18.84 -1.60
CA ARG A 189 4.59 19.86 -2.43
C ARG A 189 3.79 21.15 -2.65
N LEU A 190 2.50 21.16 -2.40
CA LEU A 190 1.66 22.36 -2.57
C LEU A 190 1.80 23.37 -1.42
N ASN A 191 2.48 23.02 -0.32
CA ASN A 191 2.64 23.87 0.86
C ASN A 191 4.10 24.25 1.14
N SER A 192 5.03 24.03 0.22
CA SER A 192 6.44 24.39 0.36
C SER A 192 6.89 25.50 -0.61
N SER A 193 5.94 26.29 -1.13
CA SER A 193 6.22 27.52 -1.89
C SER A 193 5.60 28.73 -1.23
#